data_fe4133f77130e385e45b596dc58d48bb
#
_entry.id   fe4133f77130e385e45b596dc58d48bb
#
_cell.length_a   1.000
_cell.length_b   1.000
_cell.length_c   1.000
_cell.angle_alpha   90.00
_cell.angle_beta   90.00
_cell.angle_gamma   90.00
#
_symmetry.space_group_name_H-M   'P 1'
#
loop_
_entity.id
_entity.type
_entity.pdbx_description
1 polymer ?
#
loop_
_entity_poly.entity_id
_entity_poly.type
_entity_poly.pdbx_seq_one_letter_code
_entity_poly.pdbx_strand_id
1 'polypeptide(L)'
;MTPTEIWLRLMRVNNLYGDKMVLVARRLAGAGHADNETLHEAGLTKAQAIQFLAFKQQEIDASLQWLEQPEHHLLSADHARYPPQLRAIDDYPGALLVCGNVDLLCSRQLAIIGSRAHSWYGARWGKAFSEALARYGLTITSGLALGIDGIAHRGALAVKGKTIAVLGNGLSDIYPHRHRALAKQIEESGGALLSEFPLSARPLPGNFPRRNRIISGLSAGVLVIEAALKSGSLVTVRCALEQGRDVFALPGPIGNPGSEGPHWLIKQGAVPVTAPEEILEYWQYELSAREETADLLNNYADQPPVALPFPELLANVGDEVTPVDVVAERAGQSVPVTVAQLLELELAGWIARSEEHTCE
;
A
#
# COMPACT_ATOMS: atom_id res chain seq x y z
N MET A 1 27.17 -23.04 8.39
CA MET A 1 26.18 -21.96 8.11
C MET A 1 24.80 -22.58 8.14
N THR A 2 23.84 -21.98 8.86
CA THR A 2 22.47 -22.48 8.94
C THR A 2 21.67 -22.07 7.67
N PRO A 3 20.59 -22.79 7.32
CA PRO A 3 19.70 -22.37 6.21
C PRO A 3 19.19 -20.93 6.36
N THR A 4 18.83 -20.52 7.56
CA THR A 4 18.39 -19.14 7.85
C THR A 4 19.49 -18.12 7.53
N GLU A 5 20.73 -18.40 7.95
CA GLU A 5 21.89 -17.54 7.66
C GLU A 5 22.15 -17.39 6.17
N ILE A 6 22.00 -18.48 5.41
CA ILE A 6 22.15 -18.45 3.95
C ILE A 6 21.14 -17.47 3.34
N TRP A 7 19.88 -17.57 3.71
CA TRP A 7 18.83 -16.67 3.20
C TRP A 7 19.10 -15.21 3.59
N LEU A 8 19.45 -14.93 4.85
CA LEU A 8 19.79 -13.58 5.31
C LEU A 8 20.95 -12.96 4.51
N ARG A 9 21.98 -13.75 4.18
CA ARG A 9 23.10 -13.31 3.34
C ARG A 9 22.68 -13.08 1.88
N LEU A 10 21.85 -13.96 1.32
CA LEU A 10 21.36 -13.84 -0.05
C LEU A 10 20.47 -12.62 -0.26
N MET A 11 19.69 -12.21 0.74
CA MET A 11 18.88 -10.97 0.68
C MET A 11 19.72 -9.71 0.45
N ARG A 12 21.03 -9.74 0.75
CA ARG A 12 21.95 -8.62 0.51
C ARG A 12 22.52 -8.62 -0.91
N VAL A 13 22.41 -9.73 -1.63
CA VAL A 13 22.99 -9.89 -2.97
C VAL A 13 22.13 -9.21 -4.02
N ASN A 14 22.71 -8.25 -4.73
CA ASN A 14 21.99 -7.51 -5.78
C ASN A 14 21.77 -8.39 -7.02
N ASN A 15 20.69 -8.13 -7.74
CA ASN A 15 20.33 -8.83 -8.98
C ASN A 15 20.28 -10.36 -8.83
N LEU A 16 19.78 -10.81 -7.67
CA LEU A 16 19.55 -12.21 -7.37
C LEU A 16 18.13 -12.38 -6.81
N TYR A 17 17.25 -12.99 -7.58
CA TYR A 17 15.83 -13.20 -7.21
C TYR A 17 15.31 -14.48 -7.86
N GLY A 18 14.06 -14.81 -7.58
CA GLY A 18 13.34 -15.89 -8.22
C GLY A 18 14.02 -17.26 -8.06
N ASP A 19 13.82 -18.11 -9.03
CA ASP A 19 14.36 -19.47 -9.04
C ASP A 19 15.88 -19.52 -8.92
N LYS A 20 16.57 -18.49 -9.44
CA LYS A 20 18.03 -18.42 -9.34
C LYS A 20 18.48 -18.28 -7.89
N MET A 21 17.81 -17.45 -7.10
CA MET A 21 18.13 -17.29 -5.68
C MET A 21 17.81 -18.55 -4.88
N VAL A 22 16.69 -19.22 -5.19
CA VAL A 22 16.31 -20.50 -4.57
C VAL A 22 17.33 -21.60 -4.89
N LEU A 23 17.76 -21.69 -6.14
CA LEU A 23 18.76 -22.68 -6.55
C LEU A 23 20.10 -22.48 -5.81
N VAL A 24 20.56 -21.23 -5.72
CA VAL A 24 21.79 -20.88 -4.98
C VAL A 24 21.64 -21.26 -3.50
N ALA A 25 20.52 -20.90 -2.88
CA ALA A 25 20.27 -21.23 -1.46
C ALA A 25 20.33 -22.75 -1.21
N ARG A 26 19.69 -23.55 -2.06
CA ARG A 26 19.70 -25.03 -1.96
C ARG A 26 21.10 -25.63 -2.11
N ARG A 27 21.89 -25.15 -3.07
CA ARG A 27 23.27 -25.60 -3.28
C ARG A 27 24.15 -25.27 -2.07
N LEU A 28 24.06 -24.06 -1.53
CA LEU A 28 24.82 -23.66 -0.34
C LEU A 28 24.41 -24.44 0.90
N ALA A 29 23.12 -24.75 1.08
CA ALA A 29 22.65 -25.58 2.19
C ALA A 29 23.25 -27.01 2.13
N GLY A 30 23.45 -27.56 0.93
CA GLY A 30 24.08 -28.85 0.73
C GLY A 30 25.62 -28.86 0.95
N ALA A 31 26.28 -27.72 0.70
CA ALA A 31 27.75 -27.63 0.81
C ALA A 31 28.24 -27.48 2.26
N GLY A 32 27.43 -26.92 3.17
CA GLY A 32 27.75 -26.72 4.59
C GLY A 32 28.78 -25.62 4.90
N HIS A 33 29.49 -25.11 3.89
CA HIS A 33 30.46 -24.01 3.98
C HIS A 33 30.25 -23.01 2.81
N ALA A 34 30.87 -21.86 2.86
CA ALA A 34 30.72 -20.81 1.86
C ALA A 34 32.05 -20.05 1.68
N ASP A 35 33.00 -20.70 1.04
CA ASP A 35 34.17 -20.03 0.48
C ASP A 35 33.88 -19.51 -0.95
N ASN A 36 34.82 -18.80 -1.53
CA ASN A 36 34.64 -18.22 -2.86
C ASN A 36 34.39 -19.28 -3.97
N GLU A 37 34.98 -20.47 -3.86
CA GLU A 37 34.81 -21.54 -4.82
C GLU A 37 33.39 -22.11 -4.74
N THR A 38 32.94 -22.47 -3.54
CA THR A 38 31.60 -22.98 -3.26
C THR A 38 30.51 -21.95 -3.68
N LEU A 39 30.72 -20.67 -3.42
CA LEU A 39 29.78 -19.62 -3.85
C LEU A 39 29.68 -19.51 -5.36
N HIS A 40 30.80 -19.67 -6.07
CA HIS A 40 30.82 -19.67 -7.53
C HIS A 40 30.12 -20.91 -8.09
N GLU A 41 30.41 -22.10 -7.55
CA GLU A 41 29.76 -23.36 -7.93
C GLU A 41 28.26 -23.34 -7.64
N ALA A 42 27.84 -22.63 -6.56
CA ALA A 42 26.43 -22.42 -6.27
C ALA A 42 25.74 -21.53 -7.31
N GLY A 43 26.48 -20.75 -8.11
CA GLY A 43 25.98 -19.95 -9.21
C GLY A 43 26.04 -18.45 -8.97
N LEU A 44 26.75 -17.97 -7.95
CA LEU A 44 27.01 -16.55 -7.73
C LEU A 44 28.13 -16.05 -8.64
N THR A 45 27.98 -14.84 -9.15
CA THR A 45 29.09 -14.12 -9.79
C THR A 45 30.12 -13.67 -8.75
N LYS A 46 31.35 -13.34 -9.17
CA LYS A 46 32.38 -12.80 -8.25
C LYS A 46 31.88 -11.60 -7.44
N ALA A 47 31.17 -10.67 -8.08
CA ALA A 47 30.61 -9.52 -7.39
C ALA A 47 29.53 -9.90 -6.37
N GLN A 48 28.70 -10.87 -6.67
CA GLN A 48 27.66 -11.39 -5.76
C GLN A 48 28.27 -12.17 -4.60
N ALA A 49 29.33 -12.97 -4.83
CA ALA A 49 30.05 -13.66 -3.76
C ALA A 49 30.68 -12.68 -2.77
N ILE A 50 31.28 -11.59 -3.25
CA ILE A 50 31.78 -10.51 -2.39
C ILE A 50 30.65 -9.91 -1.54
N GLN A 51 29.49 -9.64 -2.12
CA GLN A 51 28.33 -9.09 -1.38
C GLN A 51 27.82 -10.07 -0.32
N PHE A 52 27.77 -11.37 -0.64
CA PHE A 52 27.37 -12.43 0.28
C PHE A 52 28.30 -12.52 1.49
N LEU A 53 29.60 -12.50 1.27
CA LEU A 53 30.64 -12.57 2.32
C LEU A 53 30.77 -11.26 3.11
N ALA A 54 30.44 -10.12 2.51
CA ALA A 54 30.51 -8.80 3.16
C ALA A 54 29.44 -8.59 4.24
N PHE A 55 28.47 -9.50 4.39
CA PHE A 55 27.46 -9.40 5.43
C PHE A 55 28.08 -9.74 6.78
N LYS A 56 28.19 -8.74 7.64
CA LYS A 56 28.88 -8.84 8.93
C LYS A 56 28.13 -9.78 9.88
N GLN A 57 28.86 -10.57 10.65
CA GLN A 57 28.26 -11.49 11.62
C GLN A 57 27.33 -10.77 12.60
N GLN A 58 27.69 -9.59 13.07
CA GLN A 58 26.86 -8.78 13.95
C GLN A 58 25.48 -8.43 13.34
N GLU A 59 25.40 -8.19 12.01
CA GLU A 59 24.11 -7.92 11.33
C GLU A 59 23.27 -9.20 11.21
N ILE A 60 23.93 -10.36 11.07
CA ILE A 60 23.27 -11.67 11.06
C ILE A 60 22.70 -11.97 12.44
N ASP A 61 23.52 -11.81 13.49
CA ASP A 61 23.13 -12.07 14.87
C ASP A 61 21.96 -11.17 15.28
N ALA A 62 21.98 -9.89 14.89
CA ALA A 62 20.86 -8.99 15.10
C ALA A 62 19.58 -9.43 14.36
N SER A 63 19.74 -9.98 13.15
CA SER A 63 18.61 -10.51 12.37
C SER A 63 18.05 -11.80 12.98
N LEU A 64 18.90 -12.67 13.48
CA LEU A 64 18.50 -13.90 14.20
C LEU A 64 17.77 -13.55 15.50
N GLN A 65 18.31 -12.61 16.30
CA GLN A 65 17.65 -12.14 17.51
C GLN A 65 16.28 -11.49 17.21
N TRP A 66 16.17 -10.76 16.09
CA TRP A 66 14.88 -10.21 15.65
C TRP A 66 13.88 -11.32 15.32
N LEU A 67 14.33 -12.41 14.67
CA LEU A 67 13.50 -13.56 14.34
C LEU A 67 13.04 -14.40 15.55
N GLU A 68 13.66 -14.24 16.72
CA GLU A 68 13.22 -14.88 17.96
C GLU A 68 11.98 -14.22 18.58
N GLN A 69 11.63 -13.01 18.13
CA GLN A 69 10.45 -12.32 18.63
C GLN A 69 9.16 -12.93 18.05
N PRO A 70 8.06 -12.93 18.81
CA PRO A 70 6.76 -13.39 18.33
C PRO A 70 6.37 -12.65 17.05
N GLU A 71 5.70 -13.34 16.13
CA GLU A 71 5.20 -12.80 14.86
C GLU A 71 6.31 -12.25 13.92
N HIS A 72 7.57 -12.54 14.17
CA HIS A 72 8.68 -12.21 13.28
C HIS A 72 9.12 -13.43 12.49
N HIS A 73 9.16 -13.32 11.19
CA HIS A 73 9.37 -14.47 10.30
C HIS A 73 10.36 -14.14 9.18
N LEU A 74 11.17 -15.13 8.82
CA LEU A 74 11.87 -15.20 7.54
C LEU A 74 11.12 -16.20 6.65
N LEU A 75 10.47 -15.70 5.61
CA LEU A 75 9.69 -16.50 4.68
C LEU A 75 10.46 -16.67 3.39
N SER A 76 11.09 -17.81 3.21
CA SER A 76 11.81 -18.15 1.99
C SER A 76 10.85 -18.65 0.90
N ALA A 77 11.24 -18.49 -0.36
CA ALA A 77 10.37 -18.84 -1.48
C ALA A 77 10.11 -20.35 -1.62
N ASP A 78 10.87 -21.21 -0.97
CA ASP A 78 10.62 -22.65 -0.89
C ASP A 78 9.73 -23.05 0.31
N HIS A 79 9.33 -22.10 1.15
CA HIS A 79 8.45 -22.35 2.26
C HIS A 79 7.00 -22.54 1.80
N ALA A 80 6.24 -23.45 2.43
CA ALA A 80 4.86 -23.78 2.04
C ALA A 80 3.89 -22.60 2.14
N ARG A 81 4.12 -21.65 3.06
CA ARG A 81 3.31 -20.43 3.23
C ARG A 81 3.76 -19.24 2.36
N TYR A 82 4.73 -19.44 1.46
CA TYR A 82 5.12 -18.39 0.53
C TYR A 82 3.98 -18.11 -0.47
N PRO A 83 3.55 -16.84 -0.68
CA PRO A 83 2.37 -16.53 -1.49
C PRO A 83 2.50 -17.03 -2.94
N PRO A 84 1.55 -17.87 -3.41
CA PRO A 84 1.60 -18.36 -4.80
C PRO A 84 1.54 -17.23 -5.84
N GLN A 85 0.74 -16.18 -5.57
CA GLN A 85 0.63 -15.03 -6.46
C GLN A 85 1.98 -14.32 -6.61
N LEU A 86 2.71 -14.14 -5.51
CA LEU A 86 4.03 -13.51 -5.54
C LEU A 86 5.07 -14.41 -6.20
N ARG A 87 4.96 -15.72 -6.04
CA ARG A 87 5.84 -16.67 -6.72
C ARG A 87 5.65 -16.70 -8.24
N ALA A 88 4.47 -16.28 -8.71
CA ALA A 88 4.15 -16.27 -10.13
C ALA A 88 4.79 -15.10 -10.91
N ILE A 89 5.41 -14.13 -10.26
CA ILE A 89 6.14 -13.07 -10.95
C ILE A 89 7.58 -13.48 -11.25
N ASP A 90 8.15 -13.05 -12.37
CA ASP A 90 9.46 -13.48 -12.83
C ASP A 90 10.60 -13.18 -11.86
N ASP A 91 10.54 -12.01 -11.23
CA ASP A 91 11.55 -11.48 -10.33
C ASP A 91 11.12 -11.53 -8.86
N TYR A 92 10.37 -12.57 -8.46
CA TYR A 92 9.90 -12.69 -7.07
C TYR A 92 11.05 -12.69 -6.06
N PRO A 93 10.85 -12.10 -4.86
CA PRO A 93 11.86 -12.13 -3.81
C PRO A 93 12.10 -13.57 -3.32
N GLY A 94 13.35 -14.00 -3.28
CA GLY A 94 13.68 -15.36 -2.79
C GLY A 94 13.44 -15.52 -1.30
N ALA A 95 13.42 -14.42 -0.53
CA ALA A 95 13.09 -14.40 0.87
C ALA A 95 12.46 -13.05 1.26
N LEU A 96 11.61 -13.09 2.28
CA LEU A 96 10.94 -11.94 2.88
C LEU A 96 11.14 -11.97 4.40
N LEU A 97 11.46 -10.83 4.99
CA LEU A 97 11.25 -10.60 6.42
C LEU A 97 9.81 -10.12 6.60
N VAL A 98 9.09 -10.71 7.53
CA VAL A 98 7.69 -10.39 7.83
C VAL A 98 7.54 -10.16 9.31
N CYS A 99 6.86 -9.08 9.69
CA CYS A 99 6.40 -8.83 11.04
C CYS A 99 4.87 -8.77 11.03
N GLY A 100 4.22 -9.59 11.87
CA GLY A 100 2.78 -9.75 11.92
C GLY A 100 2.29 -11.04 11.25
N ASN A 101 1.04 -11.05 10.84
CA ASN A 101 0.33 -12.25 10.38
C ASN A 101 0.78 -12.70 8.97
N VAL A 102 1.59 -13.74 8.91
CA VAL A 102 2.08 -14.34 7.64
C VAL A 102 0.96 -14.92 6.77
N ASP A 103 -0.12 -15.43 7.37
CA ASP A 103 -1.19 -16.09 6.62
C ASP A 103 -1.97 -15.09 5.73
N LEU A 104 -1.94 -13.80 6.07
CA LEU A 104 -2.50 -12.74 5.24
C LEU A 104 -1.82 -12.60 3.87
N LEU A 105 -0.58 -13.03 3.74
CA LEU A 105 0.15 -12.95 2.47
C LEU A 105 -0.52 -13.80 1.36
N CYS A 106 -1.27 -14.83 1.76
CA CYS A 106 -2.04 -15.69 0.85
C CYS A 106 -3.52 -15.28 0.72
N SER A 107 -3.97 -14.24 1.43
CA SER A 107 -5.34 -13.73 1.32
C SER A 107 -5.59 -13.06 -0.03
N ARG A 108 -6.87 -12.82 -0.37
CA ARG A 108 -7.20 -12.02 -1.55
C ARG A 108 -6.93 -10.54 -1.25
N GLN A 109 -6.05 -9.94 -2.05
CA GLN A 109 -5.53 -8.60 -1.81
C GLN A 109 -5.86 -7.66 -2.97
N LEU A 110 -6.13 -6.39 -2.64
CA LEU A 110 -6.14 -5.29 -3.58
C LEU A 110 -5.06 -4.28 -3.17
N ALA A 111 -4.19 -3.92 -4.10
CA ALA A 111 -3.27 -2.81 -3.88
C ALA A 111 -4.00 -1.48 -4.06
N ILE A 112 -3.89 -0.56 -3.10
CA ILE A 112 -4.36 0.82 -3.23
C ILE A 112 -3.14 1.73 -3.18
N ILE A 113 -2.94 2.51 -4.25
CA ILE A 113 -1.77 3.36 -4.44
C ILE A 113 -2.16 4.75 -4.92
N GLY A 114 -1.23 5.69 -4.78
CA GLY A 114 -1.46 7.03 -5.33
C GLY A 114 -0.41 8.05 -4.94
N SER A 115 -0.75 9.32 -5.09
CA SER A 115 0.10 10.47 -4.83
C SER A 115 0.52 10.55 -3.36
N ARG A 116 1.77 10.95 -3.13
CA ARG A 116 2.28 11.32 -1.79
C ARG A 116 1.71 12.66 -1.32
N ALA A 117 1.48 13.58 -2.25
CA ALA A 117 0.81 14.85 -2.06
C ALA A 117 -0.61 14.71 -2.63
N HIS A 118 -1.49 14.08 -1.86
CA HIS A 118 -2.89 13.88 -2.25
C HIS A 118 -3.71 15.15 -2.07
N SER A 119 -4.75 15.29 -2.89
CA SER A 119 -5.80 16.30 -2.68
C SER A 119 -6.80 15.84 -1.60
N TRP A 120 -7.71 16.75 -1.22
CA TRP A 120 -8.85 16.37 -0.39
C TRP A 120 -9.70 15.27 -1.06
N TYR A 121 -9.91 15.37 -2.38
CA TYR A 121 -10.61 14.37 -3.18
C TYR A 121 -9.96 12.99 -3.05
N GLY A 122 -8.64 12.91 -3.26
CA GLY A 122 -7.89 11.66 -3.10
C GLY A 122 -7.93 11.10 -1.68
N ALA A 123 -7.89 11.98 -0.66
CA ALA A 123 -8.02 11.55 0.73
C ALA A 123 -9.41 10.96 1.02
N ARG A 124 -10.48 11.64 0.60
CA ARG A 124 -11.87 11.21 0.78
C ARG A 124 -12.11 9.84 0.13
N TRP A 125 -11.80 9.74 -1.15
CA TRP A 125 -12.10 8.52 -1.91
C TRP A 125 -11.14 7.37 -1.60
N GLY A 126 -9.86 7.66 -1.36
CA GLY A 126 -8.91 6.66 -0.89
C GLY A 126 -9.35 6.01 0.42
N LYS A 127 -9.88 6.80 1.35
CA LYS A 127 -10.47 6.32 2.59
C LYS A 127 -11.74 5.49 2.31
N ALA A 128 -12.70 6.04 1.57
CA ALA A 128 -13.98 5.37 1.29
C ALA A 128 -13.80 4.00 0.62
N PHE A 129 -12.97 3.93 -0.42
CA PHE A 129 -12.67 2.67 -1.11
C PHE A 129 -11.97 1.66 -0.20
N SER A 130 -10.96 2.10 0.56
CA SER A 130 -10.24 1.17 1.45
C SER A 130 -11.11 0.64 2.59
N GLU A 131 -11.98 1.47 3.16
CA GLU A 131 -12.95 1.04 4.18
C GLU A 131 -13.96 0.04 3.63
N ALA A 132 -14.60 0.35 2.49
CA ALA A 132 -15.60 -0.51 1.90
C ALA A 132 -15.00 -1.88 1.50
N LEU A 133 -13.89 -1.88 0.75
CA LEU A 133 -13.25 -3.10 0.28
C LEU A 133 -12.72 -3.97 1.43
N ALA A 134 -12.23 -3.33 2.50
CA ALA A 134 -11.81 -4.05 3.70
C ALA A 134 -13.00 -4.67 4.45
N ARG A 135 -14.19 -4.02 4.49
CA ARG A 135 -15.43 -4.61 5.03
C ARG A 135 -15.86 -5.84 4.23
N TYR A 136 -15.68 -5.84 2.93
CA TYR A 136 -15.93 -7.00 2.07
C TYR A 136 -14.87 -8.11 2.21
N GLY A 137 -13.94 -7.98 3.14
CA GLY A 137 -12.94 -9.01 3.45
C GLY A 137 -11.70 -9.00 2.57
N LEU A 138 -11.53 -8.01 1.69
CA LEU A 138 -10.27 -7.85 0.97
C LEU A 138 -9.18 -7.32 1.89
N THR A 139 -7.98 -7.87 1.78
CA THR A 139 -6.81 -7.31 2.43
C THR A 139 -6.28 -6.16 1.60
N ILE A 140 -6.11 -4.98 2.20
CA ILE A 140 -5.59 -3.80 1.53
C ILE A 140 -4.06 -3.81 1.59
N THR A 141 -3.42 -3.84 0.44
CA THR A 141 -1.96 -3.84 0.32
C THR A 141 -1.47 -2.50 -0.20
N SER A 142 -0.44 -1.94 0.42
CA SER A 142 0.16 -0.69 -0.03
C SER A 142 1.62 -0.55 0.46
N GLY A 143 2.25 0.59 0.16
CA GLY A 143 3.69 0.78 0.38
C GLY A 143 4.07 1.57 1.62
N LEU A 144 3.14 1.88 2.51
CA LEU A 144 3.36 2.70 3.70
C LEU A 144 3.94 4.10 3.41
N ALA A 145 3.91 4.58 2.16
CA ALA A 145 4.34 5.92 1.81
C ALA A 145 3.40 6.98 2.39
N LEU A 146 3.86 8.24 2.44
CA LEU A 146 2.97 9.36 2.74
C LEU A 146 1.86 9.44 1.67
N GLY A 147 0.75 10.09 1.99
CA GLY A 147 -0.36 10.27 1.07
C GLY A 147 -1.29 9.07 1.00
N ILE A 148 -1.68 8.67 -0.20
CA ILE A 148 -2.71 7.65 -0.46
C ILE A 148 -2.39 6.31 0.20
N ASP A 149 -1.13 5.87 0.21
CA ASP A 149 -0.74 4.62 0.88
C ASP A 149 -1.14 4.62 2.36
N GLY A 150 -0.79 5.71 3.08
CA GLY A 150 -1.13 5.85 4.48
C GLY A 150 -2.64 5.98 4.72
N ILE A 151 -3.39 6.60 3.80
CA ILE A 151 -4.85 6.70 3.85
C ILE A 151 -5.47 5.31 3.67
N ALA A 152 -4.99 4.53 2.71
CA ALA A 152 -5.46 3.18 2.44
C ALA A 152 -5.31 2.27 3.67
N HIS A 153 -4.14 2.29 4.32
CA HIS A 153 -3.93 1.53 5.55
C HIS A 153 -4.87 1.98 6.68
N ARG A 154 -4.98 3.30 6.91
CA ARG A 154 -5.88 3.83 7.95
C ARG A 154 -7.34 3.52 7.68
N GLY A 155 -7.79 3.57 6.42
CA GLY A 155 -9.15 3.20 6.05
C GLY A 155 -9.45 1.72 6.38
N ALA A 156 -8.57 0.80 6.00
CA ALA A 156 -8.73 -0.61 6.36
C ALA A 156 -8.80 -0.81 7.89
N LEU A 157 -7.89 -0.17 8.64
CA LEU A 157 -7.84 -0.27 10.10
C LEU A 157 -9.09 0.32 10.79
N ALA A 158 -9.66 1.41 10.25
CA ALA A 158 -10.85 2.06 10.79
C ALA A 158 -12.07 1.13 10.87
N VAL A 159 -12.14 0.16 9.96
CA VAL A 159 -13.22 -0.84 9.90
C VAL A 159 -12.78 -2.22 10.42
N LYS A 160 -11.67 -2.29 11.18
CA LYS A 160 -11.06 -3.53 11.69
C LYS A 160 -10.70 -4.53 10.58
N GLY A 161 -10.55 -4.04 9.35
CA GLY A 161 -10.10 -4.82 8.20
C GLY A 161 -8.61 -5.11 8.27
N LYS A 162 -8.11 -5.93 7.35
CA LYS A 162 -6.71 -6.34 7.29
C LYS A 162 -5.94 -5.55 6.25
N THR A 163 -4.70 -5.24 6.58
CA THR A 163 -3.82 -4.53 5.66
C THR A 163 -2.37 -5.01 5.75
N ILE A 164 -1.68 -4.97 4.61
CA ILE A 164 -0.28 -5.36 4.47
C ILE A 164 0.52 -4.16 3.98
N ALA A 165 1.56 -3.81 4.71
CA ALA A 165 2.50 -2.77 4.29
C ALA A 165 3.79 -3.42 3.77
N VAL A 166 4.10 -3.16 2.49
CA VAL A 166 5.36 -3.58 1.87
C VAL A 166 6.37 -2.43 1.99
N LEU A 167 7.55 -2.66 2.52
CA LEU A 167 8.56 -1.61 2.78
C LEU A 167 9.69 -1.63 1.75
N GLY A 168 10.20 -0.45 1.41
CA GLY A 168 11.38 -0.24 0.56
C GLY A 168 12.70 -0.16 1.34
N ASN A 169 12.71 -0.61 2.59
CA ASN A 169 13.84 -0.67 3.51
C ASN A 169 13.67 -1.85 4.46
N GLY A 170 14.63 -2.09 5.33
CA GLY A 170 14.53 -3.14 6.36
C GLY A 170 13.49 -2.82 7.43
N LEU A 171 13.08 -3.84 8.19
CA LEU A 171 12.03 -3.72 9.20
C LEU A 171 12.52 -3.17 10.55
N SER A 172 13.82 -3.00 10.77
CA SER A 172 14.36 -2.44 12.03
C SER A 172 14.08 -0.96 12.20
N ASP A 173 13.86 -0.22 11.13
CA ASP A 173 13.55 1.21 11.16
C ASP A 173 12.49 1.58 10.14
N ILE A 174 11.29 1.89 10.62
CA ILE A 174 10.13 2.16 9.77
C ILE A 174 10.29 3.52 9.07
N TYR A 175 10.20 3.51 7.73
CA TYR A 175 10.21 4.69 6.90
C TYR A 175 8.93 4.79 6.04
N PRO A 176 8.30 5.98 5.95
CA PRO A 176 8.67 7.25 6.58
C PRO A 176 8.43 7.25 8.10
N HIS A 177 9.28 7.95 8.85
CA HIS A 177 9.20 7.99 10.33
C HIS A 177 7.85 8.48 10.85
N ARG A 178 7.14 9.33 10.08
CA ARG A 178 5.78 9.78 10.42
C ARG A 178 4.76 8.63 10.46
N HIS A 179 5.04 7.51 9.80
CA HIS A 179 4.17 6.33 9.75
C HIS A 179 4.58 5.22 10.75
N ARG A 180 5.52 5.46 11.68
CA ARG A 180 5.88 4.48 12.74
C ARG A 180 4.67 4.05 13.56
N ALA A 181 3.84 5.00 13.99
CA ALA A 181 2.61 4.69 14.72
C ALA A 181 1.62 3.88 13.87
N LEU A 182 1.48 4.21 12.58
CA LEU A 182 0.63 3.47 11.66
C LEU A 182 1.14 2.03 11.45
N ALA A 183 2.44 1.84 11.27
CA ALA A 183 3.04 0.51 11.15
C ALA A 183 2.74 -0.35 12.39
N LYS A 184 2.91 0.21 13.58
CA LYS A 184 2.56 -0.46 14.84
C LYS A 184 1.08 -0.83 14.92
N GLN A 185 0.18 0.06 14.51
CA GLN A 185 -1.26 -0.23 14.45
C GLN A 185 -1.59 -1.36 13.47
N ILE A 186 -0.89 -1.44 12.33
CA ILE A 186 -1.05 -2.55 11.37
C ILE A 186 -0.72 -3.88 12.05
N GLU A 187 0.42 -3.97 12.73
CA GLU A 187 0.85 -5.18 13.46
C GLU A 187 -0.16 -5.56 14.55
N GLU A 188 -0.49 -4.61 15.44
CA GLU A 188 -1.41 -4.83 16.57
C GLU A 188 -2.83 -5.22 16.13
N SER A 189 -3.24 -4.80 14.93
CA SER A 189 -4.54 -5.17 14.35
C SER A 189 -4.52 -6.51 13.60
N GLY A 190 -3.42 -7.26 13.68
CA GLY A 190 -3.25 -8.55 13.01
C GLY A 190 -3.06 -8.39 11.49
N GLY A 191 -2.51 -7.25 11.05
CA GLY A 191 -1.97 -7.03 9.73
C GLY A 191 -0.54 -7.55 9.60
N ALA A 192 0.19 -7.15 8.54
CA ALA A 192 1.59 -7.51 8.35
C ALA A 192 2.42 -6.37 7.74
N LEU A 193 3.67 -6.30 8.16
CA LEU A 193 4.72 -5.52 7.49
C LEU A 193 5.68 -6.50 6.84
N LEU A 194 6.12 -6.22 5.62
CA LEU A 194 7.07 -7.10 4.96
C LEU A 194 8.11 -6.33 4.15
N SER A 195 9.29 -6.94 4.01
CA SER A 195 10.40 -6.41 3.22
C SER A 195 11.23 -7.52 2.59
N GLU A 196 11.70 -7.30 1.36
CA GLU A 196 12.72 -8.13 0.71
C GLU A 196 14.15 -7.71 1.05
N PHE A 197 14.31 -6.61 1.79
CA PHE A 197 15.62 -6.05 2.13
C PHE A 197 16.11 -6.59 3.47
N PRO A 198 17.45 -6.66 3.69
CA PRO A 198 18.02 -6.99 5.00
C PRO A 198 17.42 -6.13 6.12
N LEU A 199 17.37 -6.67 7.32
CA LEU A 199 16.71 -6.07 8.48
C LEU A 199 17.11 -4.60 8.72
N SER A 200 18.39 -4.27 8.61
CA SER A 200 18.97 -2.93 8.81
C SER A 200 19.10 -2.09 7.55
N ALA A 201 18.51 -2.51 6.41
CA ALA A 201 18.63 -1.81 5.14
C ALA A 201 18.00 -0.41 5.21
N ARG A 202 18.79 0.61 4.82
CA ARG A 202 18.33 2.01 4.80
C ARG A 202 17.35 2.27 3.65
N PRO A 203 16.46 3.27 3.79
CA PRO A 203 15.56 3.69 2.72
C PRO A 203 16.35 4.43 1.63
N LEU A 204 16.72 3.73 0.58
CA LEU A 204 17.41 4.28 -0.59
C LEU A 204 16.39 4.55 -1.71
N PRO A 205 16.53 5.63 -2.51
CA PRO A 205 15.59 5.95 -3.58
C PRO A 205 15.32 4.80 -4.56
N GLY A 206 16.34 4.02 -4.93
CA GLY A 206 16.21 2.87 -5.83
C GLY A 206 15.41 1.68 -5.26
N ASN A 207 15.28 1.59 -3.95
CA ASN A 207 14.55 0.49 -3.31
C ASN A 207 13.03 0.61 -3.49
N PHE A 208 12.50 1.83 -3.57
CA PHE A 208 11.05 2.04 -3.65
C PHE A 208 10.45 1.53 -4.97
N PRO A 209 11.02 1.85 -6.14
CA PRO A 209 10.55 1.25 -7.39
C PRO A 209 10.70 -0.28 -7.40
N ARG A 210 11.81 -0.81 -6.89
CA ARG A 210 12.04 -2.25 -6.79
C ARG A 210 10.99 -2.95 -5.94
N ARG A 211 10.64 -2.39 -4.78
CA ARG A 211 9.63 -2.91 -3.87
C ARG A 211 8.23 -2.96 -4.52
N ASN A 212 7.90 -2.01 -5.42
CA ASN A 212 6.55 -1.87 -5.96
C ASN A 212 6.05 -3.12 -6.69
N ARG A 213 6.94 -3.94 -7.28
CA ARG A 213 6.58 -5.23 -7.88
C ARG A 213 6.02 -6.24 -6.87
N ILE A 214 6.38 -6.10 -5.59
CA ILE A 214 5.87 -6.97 -4.53
C ILE A 214 4.44 -6.54 -4.15
N ILE A 215 4.16 -5.23 -4.15
CA ILE A 215 2.82 -4.71 -3.90
C ILE A 215 1.84 -5.27 -4.94
N SER A 216 2.16 -5.12 -6.23
CA SER A 216 1.34 -5.68 -7.31
C SER A 216 1.36 -7.21 -7.34
N GLY A 217 2.51 -7.84 -7.07
CA GLY A 217 2.69 -9.29 -7.09
C GLY A 217 1.87 -10.04 -6.04
N LEU A 218 1.62 -9.43 -4.88
CA LEU A 218 0.76 -9.96 -3.83
C LEU A 218 -0.72 -9.77 -4.13
N SER A 219 -1.08 -8.81 -4.99
CA SER A 219 -2.44 -8.36 -5.18
C SER A 219 -3.09 -8.97 -6.42
N ALA A 220 -4.40 -9.15 -6.39
CA ALA A 220 -5.19 -9.53 -7.56
C ALA A 220 -5.30 -8.37 -8.57
N GLY A 221 -5.28 -7.13 -8.07
CA GLY A 221 -5.30 -5.93 -8.89
C GLY A 221 -4.77 -4.72 -8.14
N VAL A 222 -4.66 -3.60 -8.84
CA VAL A 222 -4.14 -2.33 -8.34
C VAL A 222 -5.15 -1.22 -8.61
N LEU A 223 -5.60 -0.53 -7.58
CA LEU A 223 -6.44 0.67 -7.65
C LEU A 223 -5.57 1.93 -7.52
N VAL A 224 -5.65 2.81 -8.50
CA VAL A 224 -4.99 4.12 -8.48
C VAL A 224 -6.02 5.18 -8.13
N ILE A 225 -5.83 5.85 -6.98
CA ILE A 225 -6.73 6.91 -6.50
C ILE A 225 -6.36 8.25 -7.16
N GLU A 226 -5.12 8.67 -7.02
CA GLU A 226 -4.55 9.87 -7.63
C GLU A 226 -3.11 9.65 -8.03
N ALA A 227 -2.73 10.16 -9.19
CA ALA A 227 -1.34 10.16 -9.64
C ALA A 227 -1.13 11.22 -10.73
N ALA A 228 -0.08 12.02 -10.65
CA ALA A 228 0.39 12.78 -11.79
C ALA A 228 1.03 11.82 -12.82
N LEU A 229 1.12 12.22 -14.10
CA LEU A 229 1.70 11.40 -15.18
C LEU A 229 3.14 10.91 -14.90
N LYS A 230 3.92 11.68 -14.15
CA LYS A 230 5.30 11.33 -13.76
C LYS A 230 5.40 10.75 -12.35
N SER A 231 4.28 10.29 -11.77
CA SER A 231 4.26 9.73 -10.42
C SER A 231 4.99 8.40 -10.33
N GLY A 232 5.75 8.20 -9.25
CA GLY A 232 6.33 6.90 -8.90
C GLY A 232 5.31 5.80 -8.64
N SER A 233 4.05 6.14 -8.36
CA SER A 233 2.95 5.18 -8.23
C SER A 233 2.66 4.45 -9.53
N LEU A 234 2.89 5.09 -10.70
CA LEU A 234 2.70 4.46 -12.01
C LEU A 234 3.74 3.35 -12.29
N VAL A 235 4.85 3.29 -11.53
CA VAL A 235 5.76 2.13 -11.58
C VAL A 235 5.06 0.87 -11.09
N THR A 236 4.25 0.98 -10.02
CA THR A 236 3.46 -0.17 -9.52
C THR A 236 2.44 -0.63 -10.56
N VAL A 237 1.82 0.30 -11.29
CA VAL A 237 0.90 -0.04 -12.39
C VAL A 237 1.63 -0.79 -13.50
N ARG A 238 2.83 -0.35 -13.89
CA ARG A 238 3.62 -1.06 -14.88
C ARG A 238 3.92 -2.49 -14.43
N CYS A 239 4.38 -2.66 -13.19
CA CYS A 239 4.61 -4.00 -12.63
C CYS A 239 3.32 -4.83 -12.64
N ALA A 240 2.17 -4.25 -12.30
CA ALA A 240 0.87 -4.93 -12.33
C ALA A 240 0.54 -5.46 -13.73
N LEU A 241 0.69 -4.62 -14.75
CA LEU A 241 0.44 -5.02 -16.15
C LEU A 241 1.39 -6.12 -16.62
N GLU A 242 2.70 -6.00 -16.32
CA GLU A 242 3.70 -7.03 -16.62
C GLU A 242 3.41 -8.37 -15.91
N GLN A 243 2.75 -8.31 -14.75
CA GLN A 243 2.37 -9.46 -13.94
C GLN A 243 0.95 -10.00 -14.26
N GLY A 244 0.26 -9.42 -15.25
CA GLY A 244 -1.12 -9.81 -15.61
C GLY A 244 -2.15 -9.50 -14.52
N ARG A 245 -1.94 -8.43 -13.74
CA ARG A 245 -2.88 -7.97 -12.70
C ARG A 245 -3.83 -6.93 -13.28
N ASP A 246 -5.06 -6.92 -12.78
CA ASP A 246 -6.03 -5.91 -13.13
C ASP A 246 -5.61 -4.53 -12.64
N VAL A 247 -5.92 -3.50 -13.43
CA VAL A 247 -5.67 -2.10 -13.08
C VAL A 247 -6.98 -1.35 -13.08
N PHE A 248 -7.31 -0.79 -11.91
CA PHE A 248 -8.45 0.07 -11.69
C PHE A 248 -7.99 1.51 -11.50
N ALA A 249 -8.75 2.46 -12.00
CA ALA A 249 -8.44 3.87 -11.86
C ALA A 249 -9.69 4.65 -11.43
N LEU A 250 -9.54 5.46 -10.38
CA LEU A 250 -10.60 6.36 -9.94
C LEU A 250 -10.61 7.60 -10.85
N PRO A 251 -11.70 7.87 -11.61
CA PRO A 251 -11.82 9.13 -12.33
C PRO A 251 -11.80 10.30 -11.37
N GLY A 252 -11.11 11.36 -11.73
CA GLY A 252 -11.04 12.56 -10.92
C GLY A 252 -11.44 13.82 -11.71
N PRO A 253 -11.49 15.00 -11.06
CA PRO A 253 -11.84 16.25 -11.73
C PRO A 253 -10.89 16.56 -12.91
N ILE A 254 -11.45 17.03 -14.03
CA ILE A 254 -10.67 17.51 -15.17
C ILE A 254 -9.91 18.77 -14.75
N GLY A 255 -8.62 18.84 -15.12
CA GLY A 255 -7.74 19.96 -14.76
C GLY A 255 -6.99 19.75 -13.44
N ASN A 256 -7.34 18.75 -12.63
CA ASN A 256 -6.57 18.40 -11.44
C ASN A 256 -5.32 17.57 -11.85
N PRO A 257 -4.09 18.00 -11.51
CA PRO A 257 -2.87 17.25 -11.83
C PRO A 257 -2.86 15.82 -11.26
N GLY A 258 -3.50 15.60 -10.11
CA GLY A 258 -3.65 14.27 -9.50
C GLY A 258 -4.56 13.33 -10.29
N SER A 259 -5.42 13.85 -11.17
CA SER A 259 -6.32 13.06 -12.02
C SER A 259 -5.71 12.69 -13.37
N GLU A 260 -4.61 13.31 -13.77
CA GLU A 260 -3.98 13.07 -15.08
C GLU A 260 -3.54 11.60 -15.26
N GLY A 261 -2.96 11.01 -14.21
CA GLY A 261 -2.53 9.61 -14.22
C GLY A 261 -3.72 8.65 -14.37
N PRO A 262 -4.74 8.70 -13.50
CA PRO A 262 -5.97 7.94 -13.66
C PRO A 262 -6.62 8.11 -15.02
N HIS A 263 -6.78 9.33 -15.53
CA HIS A 263 -7.35 9.57 -16.86
C HIS A 263 -6.51 8.95 -17.98
N TRP A 264 -5.18 9.05 -17.88
CA TRP A 264 -4.30 8.41 -18.85
C TRP A 264 -4.43 6.88 -18.78
N LEU A 265 -4.48 6.29 -17.58
CA LEU A 265 -4.65 4.85 -17.39
C LEU A 265 -5.98 4.35 -18.00
N ILE A 266 -7.08 5.07 -17.78
CA ILE A 266 -8.39 4.75 -18.36
C ILE A 266 -8.29 4.74 -19.89
N LYS A 267 -7.63 5.74 -20.49
CA LYS A 267 -7.38 5.77 -21.94
C LYS A 267 -6.51 4.62 -22.44
N GLN A 268 -5.69 4.02 -21.59
CA GLN A 268 -4.88 2.83 -21.90
C GLN A 268 -5.60 1.51 -21.60
N GLY A 269 -6.86 1.54 -21.17
CA GLY A 269 -7.68 0.35 -20.92
C GLY A 269 -7.77 -0.07 -19.45
N ALA A 270 -7.29 0.74 -18.50
CA ALA A 270 -7.59 0.49 -17.10
C ALA A 270 -9.10 0.64 -16.85
N VAL A 271 -9.63 -0.19 -15.96
CA VAL A 271 -11.06 -0.19 -15.62
C VAL A 271 -11.37 1.05 -14.78
N PRO A 272 -12.21 1.99 -15.26
CA PRO A 272 -12.66 3.09 -14.44
C PRO A 272 -13.61 2.57 -13.36
N VAL A 273 -13.43 3.03 -12.12
CA VAL A 273 -14.30 2.66 -11.00
C VAL A 273 -14.75 3.90 -10.25
N THR A 274 -16.03 4.00 -10.00
CA THR A 274 -16.69 5.11 -9.30
C THR A 274 -17.26 4.67 -7.95
N ALA A 275 -17.42 3.36 -7.77
CA ALA A 275 -17.86 2.73 -6.54
C ALA A 275 -16.99 1.51 -6.20
N PRO A 276 -16.74 1.21 -4.92
CA PRO A 276 -15.95 0.04 -4.50
C PRO A 276 -16.53 -1.29 -4.98
N GLU A 277 -17.85 -1.39 -5.06
CA GLU A 277 -18.60 -2.57 -5.47
C GLU A 277 -18.27 -3.00 -6.91
N GLU A 278 -17.98 -2.05 -7.78
CA GLU A 278 -17.62 -2.31 -9.19
C GLU A 278 -16.36 -3.18 -9.32
N ILE A 279 -15.41 -3.07 -8.38
CA ILE A 279 -14.22 -3.95 -8.35
C ILE A 279 -14.61 -5.38 -8.00
N LEU A 280 -15.55 -5.55 -7.06
CA LEU A 280 -16.03 -6.86 -6.63
C LEU A 280 -16.83 -7.52 -7.75
N GLU A 281 -17.71 -6.78 -8.40
CA GLU A 281 -18.48 -7.21 -9.56
C GLU A 281 -17.57 -7.62 -10.73
N TYR A 282 -16.56 -6.81 -11.02
CA TYR A 282 -15.58 -7.12 -12.07
C TYR A 282 -14.89 -8.47 -11.82
N TRP A 283 -14.57 -8.77 -10.57
CA TRP A 283 -13.97 -10.05 -10.19
C TRP A 283 -15.00 -11.16 -9.96
N GLN A 284 -16.29 -10.92 -10.20
CA GLN A 284 -17.36 -11.86 -9.86
C GLN A 284 -17.19 -12.41 -8.43
N TYR A 285 -16.82 -11.50 -7.53
CA TYR A 285 -16.60 -11.85 -6.14
C TYR A 285 -17.94 -12.20 -5.53
N GLU A 286 -18.18 -13.49 -5.31
CA GLU A 286 -19.31 -13.92 -4.50
C GLU A 286 -19.17 -13.28 -3.13
N LEU A 287 -20.05 -12.34 -2.84
CA LEU A 287 -20.23 -11.79 -1.51
C LEU A 287 -20.71 -12.94 -0.65
N SER A 288 -19.78 -13.74 -0.11
CA SER A 288 -20.09 -14.62 1.00
C SER A 288 -20.46 -13.67 2.13
N ALA A 289 -21.78 -13.39 2.21
CA ALA A 289 -22.35 -12.61 3.27
C ALA A 289 -21.94 -13.29 4.58
N ARG A 290 -20.95 -12.74 5.25
CA ARG A 290 -20.91 -12.88 6.69
C ARG A 290 -22.18 -12.18 7.15
N GLU A 291 -23.05 -12.93 7.80
CA GLU A 291 -24.33 -12.43 8.38
C GLU A 291 -24.16 -11.15 9.21
N GLU A 292 -22.94 -10.89 9.72
CA GLU A 292 -22.56 -9.65 10.39
C GLU A 292 -22.50 -8.38 9.48
N THR A 293 -22.35 -8.52 8.14
CA THR A 293 -22.32 -7.37 7.24
C THR A 293 -23.74 -6.91 6.84
N ALA A 294 -24.68 -7.82 6.79
CA ALA A 294 -26.08 -7.49 6.51
C ALA A 294 -26.69 -6.62 7.64
N ASP A 295 -26.35 -6.90 8.90
CA ASP A 295 -26.80 -6.09 10.04
C ASP A 295 -26.15 -4.69 10.06
N LEU A 296 -24.93 -4.54 9.54
CA LEU A 296 -24.28 -3.23 9.46
C LEU A 296 -24.83 -2.36 8.32
N LEU A 297 -25.16 -2.95 7.17
CA LEU A 297 -25.79 -2.24 6.05
C LEU A 297 -27.21 -1.82 6.37
N ASN A 298 -27.98 -2.66 7.07
CA ASN A 298 -29.31 -2.33 7.54
C ASN A 298 -29.28 -1.22 8.60
N ASN A 299 -28.27 -1.17 9.47
CA ASN A 299 -28.10 -0.10 10.44
C ASN A 299 -27.72 1.26 9.82
N TYR A 300 -27.16 1.30 8.59
CA TYR A 300 -26.92 2.54 7.86
C TYR A 300 -28.17 3.05 7.13
N ALA A 301 -29.04 2.13 6.67
CA ALA A 301 -30.29 2.51 6.02
C ALA A 301 -31.34 3.04 7.01
N ASP A 302 -31.26 2.64 8.29
CA ASP A 302 -32.19 3.06 9.36
C ASP A 302 -31.67 4.24 10.21
N GLN A 303 -30.49 4.81 9.93
CA GLN A 303 -30.11 6.05 10.57
C GLN A 303 -30.93 7.18 9.96
N PRO A 304 -31.69 7.95 10.80
CA PRO A 304 -32.35 9.14 10.29
C PRO A 304 -31.30 10.03 9.61
N PRO A 305 -31.61 10.62 8.46
CA PRO A 305 -30.66 11.48 7.75
C PRO A 305 -30.10 12.48 8.76
N VAL A 306 -28.78 12.45 8.97
CA VAL A 306 -28.10 13.43 9.81
C VAL A 306 -28.49 14.78 9.25
N ALA A 307 -29.18 15.58 10.05
CA ALA A 307 -29.57 16.90 9.61
C ALA A 307 -28.30 17.67 9.24
N LEU A 308 -28.12 17.92 7.94
CA LEU A 308 -26.98 18.66 7.43
C LEU A 308 -26.95 20.03 8.07
N PRO A 309 -25.88 20.45 8.75
CA PRO A 309 -25.78 21.82 9.23
C PRO A 309 -25.74 22.74 8.02
N PHE A 310 -26.55 23.78 8.03
CA PHE A 310 -26.65 24.77 6.94
C PHE A 310 -26.79 24.16 5.53
N PRO A 311 -27.83 23.32 5.24
CA PRO A 311 -27.94 22.58 4.00
C PRO A 311 -27.95 23.47 2.76
N GLU A 312 -28.57 24.64 2.82
CA GLU A 312 -28.59 25.62 1.73
C GLU A 312 -27.20 26.20 1.46
N LEU A 313 -26.40 26.42 2.51
CA LEU A 313 -25.02 26.89 2.35
C LEU A 313 -24.13 25.83 1.77
N LEU A 314 -24.22 24.59 2.27
CA LEU A 314 -23.44 23.45 1.76
C LEU A 314 -23.72 23.19 0.28
N ALA A 315 -24.98 23.31 -0.15
CA ALA A 315 -25.36 23.17 -1.57
C ALA A 315 -24.68 24.23 -2.47
N ASN A 316 -24.34 25.40 -1.93
CA ASN A 316 -23.71 26.51 -2.65
C ASN A 316 -22.17 26.52 -2.57
N VAL A 317 -21.57 25.76 -1.65
CA VAL A 317 -20.11 25.56 -1.61
C VAL A 317 -19.66 24.65 -2.74
N GLY A 318 -20.44 23.59 -3.03
CA GLY A 318 -20.11 22.61 -4.08
C GLY A 318 -18.87 21.76 -3.77
N ASP A 319 -18.40 21.02 -4.77
CA ASP A 319 -17.22 20.13 -4.68
C ASP A 319 -15.92 20.81 -5.17
N GLU A 320 -15.99 22.05 -5.63
CA GLU A 320 -14.86 22.83 -6.14
C GLU A 320 -14.50 23.97 -5.19
N VAL A 321 -13.26 24.49 -5.34
CA VAL A 321 -12.82 25.66 -4.61
C VAL A 321 -13.68 26.86 -5.02
N THR A 322 -14.55 27.30 -4.12
CA THR A 322 -15.48 28.41 -4.38
C THR A 322 -15.14 29.59 -3.46
N PRO A 323 -14.92 30.80 -4.00
CA PRO A 323 -14.69 32.00 -3.19
C PRO A 323 -15.86 32.30 -2.25
N VAL A 324 -15.57 32.81 -1.06
CA VAL A 324 -16.57 33.04 -0.01
C VAL A 324 -17.66 34.06 -0.41
N ASP A 325 -17.27 35.05 -1.18
CA ASP A 325 -18.20 36.05 -1.72
C ASP A 325 -19.20 35.43 -2.72
N VAL A 326 -18.75 34.51 -3.56
CA VAL A 326 -19.60 33.75 -4.49
C VAL A 326 -20.56 32.83 -3.72
N VAL A 327 -20.08 32.18 -2.66
CA VAL A 327 -20.94 31.34 -1.79
C VAL A 327 -21.99 32.21 -1.11
N ALA A 328 -21.61 33.37 -0.60
CA ALA A 328 -22.52 34.32 0.03
C ALA A 328 -23.61 34.84 -0.93
N GLU A 329 -23.20 35.18 -2.16
CA GLU A 329 -24.12 35.62 -3.23
C GLU A 329 -25.14 34.53 -3.59
N ARG A 330 -24.66 33.30 -3.82
CA ARG A 330 -25.50 32.14 -4.17
C ARG A 330 -26.47 31.76 -3.04
N ALA A 331 -26.02 31.85 -1.78
CA ALA A 331 -26.82 31.56 -0.59
C ALA A 331 -27.75 32.70 -0.21
N GLY A 332 -27.67 33.86 -0.88
CA GLY A 332 -28.47 35.05 -0.54
C GLY A 332 -28.19 35.63 0.84
N GLN A 333 -26.96 35.46 1.34
CA GLN A 333 -26.54 35.86 2.69
C GLN A 333 -25.45 36.92 2.64
N SER A 334 -25.30 37.67 3.76
CA SER A 334 -24.17 38.59 3.87
C SER A 334 -22.86 37.84 4.10
N VAL A 335 -21.74 38.33 3.55
CA VAL A 335 -20.41 37.73 3.68
C VAL A 335 -20.04 37.43 5.15
N PRO A 336 -20.27 38.32 6.14
CA PRO A 336 -19.94 38.01 7.54
C PRO A 336 -20.71 36.79 8.10
N VAL A 337 -21.98 36.64 7.75
CA VAL A 337 -22.82 35.50 8.17
C VAL A 337 -22.33 34.22 7.51
N THR A 338 -22.04 34.29 6.21
CA THR A 338 -21.49 33.15 5.44
C THR A 338 -20.15 32.67 6.02
N VAL A 339 -19.24 33.60 6.33
CA VAL A 339 -17.95 33.28 6.95
C VAL A 339 -18.11 32.54 8.29
N ALA A 340 -19.02 33.00 9.14
CA ALA A 340 -19.29 32.38 10.45
C ALA A 340 -19.79 30.92 10.27
N GLN A 341 -20.76 30.72 9.39
CA GLN A 341 -21.32 29.40 9.11
C GLN A 341 -20.32 28.46 8.40
N LEU A 342 -19.49 28.97 7.48
CA LEU A 342 -18.41 28.20 6.85
C LEU A 342 -17.35 27.77 7.88
N LEU A 343 -17.06 28.63 8.88
CA LEU A 343 -16.14 28.27 9.96
C LEU A 343 -16.69 27.12 10.82
N GLU A 344 -18.00 27.16 11.13
CA GLU A 344 -18.65 26.05 11.85
C GLU A 344 -18.62 24.75 11.04
N LEU A 345 -18.87 24.83 9.73
CA LEU A 345 -18.78 23.67 8.83
C LEU A 345 -17.35 23.12 8.71
N GLU A 346 -16.35 23.99 8.69
CA GLU A 346 -14.94 23.61 8.67
C GLU A 346 -14.54 22.92 9.99
N LEU A 347 -14.92 23.47 11.15
CA LEU A 347 -14.65 22.87 12.46
C LEU A 347 -15.37 21.52 12.63
N ALA A 348 -16.54 21.35 12.02
CA ALA A 348 -17.27 20.09 12.00
C ALA A 348 -16.78 19.10 10.94
N GLY A 349 -15.80 19.49 10.09
CA GLY A 349 -15.19 18.62 9.07
C GLY A 349 -16.02 18.42 7.80
N TRP A 350 -17.03 19.25 7.55
CA TRP A 350 -17.87 19.20 6.36
C TRP A 350 -17.23 19.84 5.13
N ILE A 351 -16.41 20.87 5.35
CA ILE A 351 -15.66 21.59 4.32
C ILE A 351 -14.21 21.79 4.77
N ALA A 352 -13.33 22.14 3.85
CA ALA A 352 -11.95 22.53 4.12
C ALA A 352 -11.58 23.80 3.36
N ARG A 353 -10.68 24.63 3.93
CA ARG A 353 -10.09 25.76 3.22
C ARG A 353 -9.06 25.28 2.22
N SER A 354 -9.05 25.89 1.04
CA SER A 354 -7.94 25.78 0.10
C SER A 354 -6.81 26.70 0.58
N GLU A 355 -5.59 26.15 0.71
CA GLU A 355 -4.38 26.92 1.06
C GLU A 355 -3.81 27.72 -0.13
N GLU A 356 -4.43 27.65 -1.33
CA GLU A 356 -3.86 28.22 -2.56
C GLU A 356 -4.10 29.72 -2.78
N HIS A 357 -4.80 30.43 -1.90
CA HIS A 357 -5.04 31.87 -2.02
C HIS A 357 -4.81 32.64 -0.72
N THR A 358 -3.56 32.67 -0.26
CA THR A 358 -3.03 33.76 0.55
C THR A 358 -1.87 34.41 -0.19
N CYS A 359 -2.16 35.18 -1.23
CA CYS A 359 -1.24 36.16 -1.81
C CYS A 359 -2.05 37.31 -2.41
N GLU A 360 -1.90 38.40 -1.79
CA GLU A 360 -1.95 39.84 -2.00
C GLU A 360 -2.88 40.58 -1.09
#